data_c95ec2881321c3a02369828564dccebb
#
_entry.id   c95ec2881321c3a02369828564dccebb
#
_cell.length_a   1.000
_cell.length_b   1.000
_cell.length_c   1.000
_cell.angle_alpha   90.00
_cell.angle_beta   90.00
_cell.angle_gamma   90.00
#
_symmetry.space_group_name_H-M   'P 1'
#
loop_
_entity.id
_entity.type
_entity.pdbx_description
1 polymer ?
#
loop_
_entity_poly.entity_id
_entity_poly.type
_entity_poly.pdbx_seq_one_letter_code
_entity_poly.pdbx_strand_id
1 'polypeptide(L)'
;MLLNILIKFIFILCLIWIIYYTIRLNRTLKLSNKINKYTIKNNNSTTSLGDSLLKLYLNIKQNIIKVLEKSVYFKNKAKKFNKYSYKDYNGLSIIATKFCISIGSGILYILYSLFENNLNFMFLILIIFLSYYAYNIILNIAYKKRTKHIEQDLLKAVVIMNNAFKSGYNITQAVDMVVKDLSGPIKEEFSKISYDLEYGLDLKDVFDRFYERAKIEDIKYITSTLSLLNLTGGNLVGVFTNIENSFTNNKRLKDELNSMTASSKLVYYCLLTMPILLTGILLLISPDYFAPLLTTPFGYLIILLIIILYISYILIIKRILRIEYE
;
A
#
# COMPACT_ATOMS: atom_id res chain seq x y z
N MET A 1 2.28 14.63 35.55
CA MET A 1 2.49 13.32 34.91
C MET A 1 1.55 13.09 33.73
N LEU A 2 0.22 13.23 33.91
CA LEU A 2 -0.78 13.10 32.84
C LEU A 2 -0.56 14.04 31.65
N LEU A 3 -0.21 15.30 31.89
CA LEU A 3 0.04 16.29 30.82
C LEU A 3 1.21 15.87 29.91
N ASN A 4 2.30 15.33 30.49
CA ASN A 4 3.45 14.83 29.71
C ASN A 4 3.11 13.59 28.87
N ILE A 5 2.22 12.74 29.34
CA ILE A 5 1.74 11.57 28.59
C ILE A 5 0.87 12.04 27.42
N LEU A 6 0.00 13.02 27.68
CA LEU A 6 -0.89 13.59 26.65
C LEU A 6 -0.09 14.32 25.54
N ILE A 7 0.94 15.07 25.91
CA ILE A 7 1.83 15.75 24.96
C ILE A 7 2.61 14.72 24.12
N LYS A 8 3.12 13.64 24.71
CA LYS A 8 3.79 12.54 23.98
C LYS A 8 2.83 11.83 23.02
N PHE A 9 1.59 11.65 23.45
CA PHE A 9 0.56 11.03 22.58
C PHE A 9 0.20 11.94 21.39
N ILE A 10 0.02 13.24 21.60
CA ILE A 10 -0.20 14.23 20.55
C ILE A 10 0.98 14.27 19.58
N PHE A 11 2.22 14.19 20.08
CA PHE A 11 3.42 14.15 19.25
C PHE A 11 3.45 12.92 18.31
N ILE A 12 3.10 11.73 18.83
CA ILE A 12 2.98 10.51 18.03
C ILE A 12 1.89 10.66 16.96
N LEU A 13 0.74 11.23 17.30
CA LEU A 13 -0.34 11.50 16.35
C LEU A 13 0.12 12.49 15.25
N CYS A 14 0.86 13.54 15.60
CA CYS A 14 1.44 14.47 14.63
C CYS A 14 2.43 13.78 13.69
N LEU A 15 3.28 12.87 14.17
CA LEU A 15 4.19 12.10 13.33
C LEU A 15 3.42 11.21 12.34
N ILE A 16 2.39 10.51 12.79
CA ILE A 16 1.53 9.68 11.94
C ILE A 16 0.84 10.56 10.88
N TRP A 17 0.33 11.73 11.31
CA TRP A 17 -0.35 12.68 10.41
C TRP A 17 0.59 13.25 9.35
N ILE A 18 1.85 13.56 9.69
CA ILE A 18 2.87 14.04 8.74
C ILE A 18 3.21 12.96 7.72
N ILE A 19 3.38 11.71 8.14
CA ILE A 19 3.63 10.59 7.24
C ILE A 19 2.43 10.40 6.29
N TYR A 20 1.21 10.46 6.80
CA TYR A 20 -0.01 10.39 6.00
C TYR A 20 -0.12 11.55 5.02
N TYR A 21 0.12 12.80 5.48
CA TYR A 21 0.02 14.00 4.67
C TYR A 21 1.07 14.06 3.57
N THR A 22 2.32 13.65 3.83
CA THR A 22 3.39 13.59 2.80
C THR A 22 3.07 12.56 1.70
N ILE A 23 2.43 11.44 2.05
CA ILE A 23 1.95 10.46 1.07
C ILE A 23 0.82 11.05 0.23
N ARG A 24 -0.14 11.74 0.85
CA ARG A 24 -1.24 12.41 0.19
C ARG A 24 -0.73 13.54 -0.72
N LEU A 25 0.21 14.34 -0.24
CA LEU A 25 0.82 15.45 -0.96
C LEU A 25 1.59 14.99 -2.20
N ASN A 26 2.32 13.88 -2.12
CA ASN A 26 2.94 13.26 -3.28
C ASN A 26 1.91 12.78 -4.34
N ARG A 27 0.68 12.45 -3.94
CA ARG A 27 -0.41 12.12 -4.88
C ARG A 27 -1.00 13.37 -5.54
N THR A 28 -1.23 14.45 -4.77
CA THR A 28 -1.86 15.68 -5.28
C THR A 28 -0.93 16.52 -6.13
N LEU A 29 0.37 16.58 -5.81
CA LEU A 29 1.38 17.29 -6.60
C LEU A 29 1.49 16.80 -8.03
N LYS A 30 1.25 15.52 -8.26
CA LYS A 30 1.24 14.95 -9.61
C LYS A 30 0.06 15.42 -10.44
N LEU A 31 -1.10 15.61 -9.82
CA LEU A 31 -2.29 16.19 -10.47
C LEU A 31 -2.05 17.67 -10.80
N SER A 32 -1.50 18.45 -9.87
CA SER A 32 -1.18 19.86 -10.07
C SER A 32 -0.13 20.09 -11.16
N ASN A 33 0.96 19.31 -11.20
CA ASN A 33 1.97 19.43 -12.26
C ASN A 33 1.44 19.05 -13.65
N LYS A 34 0.46 18.14 -13.71
CA LYS A 34 -0.21 17.79 -14.98
C LYS A 34 -1.16 18.90 -15.43
N ILE A 35 -1.88 19.51 -14.50
CA ILE A 35 -2.78 20.66 -14.77
C ILE A 35 -1.99 21.89 -15.16
N ASN A 36 -0.89 22.23 -14.44
CA ASN A 36 -0.04 23.39 -14.75
C ASN A 36 0.72 23.26 -16.08
N LYS A 37 0.87 22.06 -16.63
CA LYS A 37 1.42 21.87 -17.97
C LYS A 37 0.43 22.22 -19.09
N TYR A 38 -0.86 22.23 -18.78
CA TYR A 38 -1.96 22.52 -19.73
C TYR A 38 -2.70 23.84 -19.46
N THR A 39 -2.50 24.47 -18.30
CA THR A 39 -3.03 25.81 -18.00
C THR A 39 -1.98 26.87 -18.32
N ILE A 40 -2.29 27.70 -19.30
CA ILE A 40 -1.57 28.92 -19.62
C ILE A 40 -1.51 29.76 -18.34
N LYS A 41 -0.29 30.17 -18.02
CA LYS A 41 0.16 31.03 -16.93
C LYS A 41 -0.82 32.19 -16.67
N ASN A 42 -1.67 32.07 -15.69
CA ASN A 42 -2.36 33.19 -15.10
C ASN A 42 -1.61 33.59 -13.81
N ASN A 43 -0.73 34.59 -13.95
CA ASN A 43 -0.05 35.24 -12.85
C ASN A 43 -1.11 36.07 -12.09
N ASN A 44 -1.50 35.60 -10.92
CA ASN A 44 -1.92 36.38 -9.74
C ASN A 44 -2.65 35.44 -8.79
N SER A 45 -1.92 34.69 -7.98
CA SER A 45 -2.47 34.10 -6.77
C SER A 45 -1.49 34.34 -5.62
N THR A 46 -1.98 34.98 -4.58
CA THR A 46 -1.35 35.09 -3.27
C THR A 46 -0.74 33.74 -2.87
N THR A 47 0.58 33.73 -2.78
CA THR A 47 1.32 32.53 -2.34
C THR A 47 0.91 32.21 -0.91
N SER A 48 0.08 31.20 -0.73
CA SER A 48 -0.26 30.72 0.60
C SER A 48 1.00 30.15 1.26
N LEU A 49 1.11 30.24 2.60
CA LEU A 49 2.21 29.64 3.36
C LEU A 49 2.41 28.17 2.98
N GLY A 50 1.32 27.46 2.62
CA GLY A 50 1.35 26.09 2.11
C GLY A 50 2.14 25.94 0.80
N ASP A 51 2.02 26.88 -0.14
CA ASP A 51 2.72 26.83 -1.44
C ASP A 51 4.22 27.06 -1.27
N SER A 52 4.61 27.91 -0.32
CA SER A 52 6.02 28.19 0.00
C SER A 52 6.68 26.98 0.64
N LEU A 53 6.03 26.32 1.60
CA LEU A 53 6.49 25.07 2.24
C LEU A 53 6.59 23.93 1.21
N LEU A 54 5.65 23.86 0.30
CA LEU A 54 5.62 22.88 -0.77
C LEU A 54 6.79 23.06 -1.75
N LYS A 55 7.09 24.31 -2.13
CA LYS A 55 8.27 24.63 -2.96
C LYS A 55 9.57 24.25 -2.26
N LEU A 56 9.70 24.55 -0.96
CA LEU A 56 10.86 24.15 -0.15
C LEU A 56 11.03 22.63 -0.12
N TYR A 57 9.95 21.89 0.16
CA TYR A 57 9.98 20.43 0.14
C TYR A 57 10.43 19.86 -1.22
N LEU A 58 9.90 20.40 -2.32
CA LEU A 58 10.27 19.96 -3.67
C LEU A 58 11.74 20.25 -3.98
N ASN A 59 12.25 21.41 -3.59
CA ASN A 59 13.65 21.76 -3.78
C ASN A 59 14.58 20.85 -2.98
N ILE A 60 14.28 20.60 -1.71
CA ILE A 60 15.04 19.68 -0.85
C ILE A 60 15.02 18.27 -1.47
N LYS A 61 13.84 17.79 -1.87
CA LYS A 61 13.69 16.48 -2.52
C LYS A 61 14.51 16.36 -3.80
N GLN A 62 14.51 17.38 -4.66
CA GLN A 62 15.30 17.39 -5.91
C GLN A 62 16.80 17.38 -5.62
N ASN A 63 17.27 18.14 -4.64
CA ASN A 63 18.67 18.13 -4.23
C ASN A 63 19.09 16.77 -3.70
N ILE A 64 18.27 16.13 -2.88
CA ILE A 64 18.51 14.76 -2.40
C ILE A 64 18.57 13.79 -3.58
N ILE A 65 17.66 13.86 -4.55
CA ILE A 65 17.68 13.00 -5.74
C ILE A 65 19.00 13.18 -6.49
N LYS A 66 19.46 14.40 -6.74
CA LYS A 66 20.74 14.68 -7.42
C LYS A 66 21.94 14.05 -6.70
N VAL A 67 21.94 14.07 -5.37
CA VAL A 67 22.99 13.43 -4.55
C VAL A 67 22.90 11.92 -4.65
N LEU A 68 21.70 11.35 -4.56
CA LEU A 68 21.47 9.90 -4.65
C LEU A 68 21.79 9.33 -6.03
N GLU A 69 21.59 10.10 -7.10
CA GLU A 69 21.94 9.73 -8.47
C GLU A 69 23.42 9.51 -8.69
N LYS A 70 24.28 10.16 -7.92
CA LYS A 70 25.75 9.97 -8.01
C LYS A 70 26.20 8.62 -7.47
N SER A 71 25.43 7.95 -6.62
CA SER A 71 25.78 6.70 -5.97
C SER A 71 25.18 5.49 -6.69
N VAL A 72 26.03 4.55 -7.11
CA VAL A 72 25.63 3.29 -7.75
C VAL A 72 24.81 2.40 -6.79
N TYR A 73 25.13 2.43 -5.49
CA TYR A 73 24.39 1.69 -4.47
C TYR A 73 22.90 2.08 -4.42
N PHE A 74 22.61 3.40 -4.39
CA PHE A 74 21.23 3.88 -4.36
C PHE A 74 20.50 3.65 -5.67
N LYS A 75 21.17 3.69 -6.83
CA LYS A 75 20.59 3.30 -8.13
C LYS A 75 20.13 1.84 -8.13
N ASN A 76 20.97 0.93 -7.64
CA ASN A 76 20.61 -0.49 -7.54
C ASN A 76 19.50 -0.75 -6.54
N LYS A 77 19.51 -0.05 -5.41
CA LYS A 77 18.43 -0.11 -4.41
C LYS A 77 17.12 0.48 -4.97
N ALA A 78 17.19 1.52 -5.79
CA ALA A 78 16.04 2.14 -6.44
C ALA A 78 15.32 1.17 -7.40
N LYS A 79 16.05 0.29 -8.09
CA LYS A 79 15.45 -0.75 -8.95
C LYS A 79 14.49 -1.65 -8.18
N LYS A 80 14.80 -1.99 -6.90
CA LYS A 80 13.90 -2.77 -6.04
C LYS A 80 12.61 -2.04 -5.69
N PHE A 81 12.62 -0.70 -5.69
CA PHE A 81 11.45 0.13 -5.43
C PHE A 81 10.63 0.44 -6.69
N ASN A 82 11.12 0.09 -7.89
CA ASN A 82 10.37 0.28 -9.13
C ASN A 82 9.05 -0.50 -9.14
N LYS A 83 8.93 -1.61 -8.39
CA LYS A 83 7.65 -2.32 -8.21
C LYS A 83 6.54 -1.46 -7.60
N TYR A 84 6.88 -0.43 -6.82
CA TYR A 84 5.92 0.52 -6.26
C TYR A 84 5.66 1.72 -7.18
N SER A 85 6.42 1.80 -8.27
CA SER A 85 6.42 2.92 -9.22
C SER A 85 5.47 2.64 -10.37
N TYR A 86 4.19 2.70 -10.11
CA TYR A 86 3.19 2.51 -11.15
C TYR A 86 2.79 3.79 -11.90
N LYS A 87 3.44 4.91 -11.62
CA LYS A 87 3.20 6.19 -12.29
C LYS A 87 4.46 7.07 -12.22
N ASP A 88 5.39 6.93 -13.18
CA ASP A 88 6.60 7.78 -13.36
C ASP A 88 7.39 8.16 -12.07
N TYR A 89 7.25 7.41 -11.00
CA TYR A 89 8.08 7.54 -9.82
C TYR A 89 9.36 6.74 -10.04
N ASN A 90 10.46 7.41 -10.34
CA ASN A 90 11.76 6.79 -10.24
C ASN A 90 11.95 6.25 -8.82
N GLY A 91 12.42 5.03 -8.66
CA GLY A 91 12.68 4.44 -7.33
C GLY A 91 13.57 5.34 -6.45
N LEU A 92 14.40 6.19 -7.07
CA LEU A 92 15.18 7.25 -6.42
C LEU A 92 14.27 8.31 -5.74
N SER A 93 13.16 8.69 -6.37
CA SER A 93 12.19 9.61 -5.77
C SER A 93 11.54 9.03 -4.50
N ILE A 94 11.33 7.72 -4.44
CA ILE A 94 10.82 7.04 -3.26
C ILE A 94 11.87 7.07 -2.13
N ILE A 95 13.14 6.81 -2.45
CA ILE A 95 14.24 6.86 -1.48
C ILE A 95 14.41 8.30 -0.96
N ALA A 96 14.37 9.30 -1.84
CA ALA A 96 14.46 10.70 -1.45
C ALA A 96 13.33 11.13 -0.50
N THR A 97 12.08 10.69 -0.74
CA THR A 97 10.97 10.94 0.19
C THR A 97 11.17 10.31 1.55
N LYS A 98 11.78 9.12 1.64
CA LYS A 98 12.12 8.49 2.93
C LYS A 98 13.09 9.35 3.73
N PHE A 99 14.14 9.84 3.09
CA PHE A 99 15.10 10.73 3.73
C PHE A 99 14.45 12.03 4.18
N CYS A 100 13.61 12.65 3.34
CA CYS A 100 12.89 13.87 3.72
C CYS A 100 12.02 13.66 4.96
N ILE A 101 11.27 12.54 5.03
CA ILE A 101 10.40 12.23 6.17
C ILE A 101 11.22 11.95 7.43
N SER A 102 12.31 11.18 7.29
CA SER A 102 13.20 10.85 8.39
C SER A 102 13.90 12.08 8.98
N ILE A 103 14.41 12.97 8.13
CA ILE A 103 15.01 14.25 8.57
C ILE A 103 13.94 15.16 9.17
N GLY A 104 12.77 15.27 8.55
CA GLY A 104 11.67 16.08 9.05
C GLY A 104 11.18 15.64 10.43
N SER A 105 11.08 14.33 10.68
CA SER A 105 10.70 13.80 11.99
C SER A 105 11.78 14.07 13.07
N GLY A 106 13.06 14.03 12.68
CA GLY A 106 14.17 14.39 13.56
C GLY A 106 14.14 15.88 13.96
N ILE A 107 13.92 16.79 13.00
CA ILE A 107 13.81 18.24 13.27
C ILE A 107 12.63 18.52 14.21
N LEU A 108 11.49 17.89 14.00
CA LEU A 108 10.33 18.04 14.88
C LEU A 108 10.59 17.55 16.29
N TYR A 109 11.33 16.44 16.45
CA TYR A 109 11.73 15.96 17.76
C TYR A 109 12.68 16.94 18.46
N ILE A 110 13.63 17.53 17.73
CA ILE A 110 14.54 18.54 18.28
C ILE A 110 13.75 19.75 18.76
N LEU A 111 12.82 20.28 17.95
CA LEU A 111 11.96 21.39 18.35
C LEU A 111 11.12 21.07 19.60
N TYR A 112 10.59 19.84 19.68
CA TYR A 112 9.85 19.37 20.85
C TYR A 112 10.76 19.28 22.08
N SER A 113 11.97 18.75 21.94
CA SER A 113 12.90 18.57 23.07
C SER A 113 13.49 19.88 23.58
N LEU A 114 13.61 20.90 22.71
CA LEU A 114 13.94 22.27 23.13
C LEU A 114 12.86 22.88 24.02
N PHE A 115 11.59 22.55 23.77
CA PHE A 115 10.47 23.02 24.56
C PHE A 115 10.41 22.34 25.95
N GLU A 116 10.79 21.04 26.03
CA GLU A 116 10.85 20.30 27.29
C GLU A 116 12.20 20.44 28.05
N ASN A 117 13.20 21.11 27.48
CA ASN A 117 14.58 21.24 28.01
C ASN A 117 15.25 19.88 28.30
N ASN A 118 14.87 18.82 27.57
CA ASN A 118 15.32 17.45 27.81
C ASN A 118 15.66 16.75 26.47
N LEU A 119 16.90 16.96 26.00
CA LEU A 119 17.42 16.37 24.76
C LEU A 119 17.92 14.95 25.03
N ASN A 120 17.17 13.94 24.61
CA ASN A 120 17.56 12.56 24.72
C ASN A 120 17.97 12.01 23.35
N PHE A 121 19.29 11.93 23.07
CA PHE A 121 19.83 11.50 21.78
C PHE A 121 19.41 10.08 21.38
N MET A 122 19.16 9.21 22.36
CA MET A 122 18.71 7.84 22.08
C MET A 122 17.31 7.84 21.46
N PHE A 123 16.39 8.67 21.95
CA PHE A 123 15.06 8.81 21.37
C PHE A 123 15.09 9.48 20.00
N LEU A 124 15.99 10.42 19.74
CA LEU A 124 16.16 11.04 18.45
C LEU A 124 16.55 10.01 17.38
N ILE A 125 17.55 9.18 17.66
CA ILE A 125 17.99 8.10 16.75
C ILE A 125 16.85 7.12 16.50
N LEU A 126 16.12 6.74 17.55
CA LEU A 126 14.99 5.80 17.47
C LEU A 126 13.86 6.36 16.58
N ILE A 127 13.50 7.62 16.71
CA ILE A 127 12.45 8.27 15.90
C ILE A 127 12.85 8.34 14.43
N ILE A 128 14.10 8.72 14.12
CA ILE A 128 14.63 8.75 12.76
C ILE A 128 14.56 7.36 12.13
N PHE A 129 14.99 6.34 12.85
CA PHE A 129 14.99 4.95 12.42
C PHE A 129 13.56 4.44 12.18
N LEU A 130 12.66 4.67 13.13
CA LEU A 130 11.26 4.24 13.04
C LEU A 130 10.55 4.91 11.85
N SER A 131 10.73 6.21 11.65
CA SER A 131 10.17 6.95 10.52
C SER A 131 10.65 6.40 9.17
N TYR A 132 11.92 6.05 9.06
CA TYR A 132 12.50 5.49 7.85
C TYR A 132 11.87 4.14 7.49
N TYR A 133 11.62 3.27 8.47
CA TYR A 133 11.00 1.96 8.26
C TYR A 133 9.48 2.03 8.09
N ALA A 134 8.80 2.91 8.83
CA ALA A 134 7.35 3.10 8.74
C ALA A 134 6.90 3.42 7.31
N TYR A 135 7.67 4.22 6.57
CA TYR A 135 7.35 4.53 5.17
C TYR A 135 7.32 3.29 4.27
N ASN A 136 8.19 2.28 4.52
CA ASN A 136 8.17 1.03 3.76
C ASN A 136 6.88 0.25 3.99
N ILE A 137 6.43 0.20 5.25
CA ILE A 137 5.20 -0.51 5.63
C ILE A 137 4.01 0.13 4.92
N ILE A 138 3.92 1.46 4.92
CA ILE A 138 2.84 2.20 4.27
C ILE A 138 2.85 1.99 2.75
N LEU A 139 4.04 2.02 2.12
CA LEU A 139 4.16 1.73 0.68
C LEU A 139 3.71 0.30 0.35
N ASN A 140 4.09 -0.68 1.15
CA ASN A 140 3.67 -2.06 0.97
C ASN A 140 2.15 -2.21 1.10
N ILE A 141 1.54 -1.57 2.10
CA ILE A 141 0.09 -1.58 2.30
C ILE A 141 -0.62 -0.93 1.10
N ALA A 142 -0.13 0.24 0.65
CA ALA A 142 -0.70 0.94 -0.49
C ALA A 142 -0.58 0.14 -1.79
N TYR A 143 0.56 -0.53 -2.00
CA TYR A 143 0.78 -1.41 -3.15
C TYR A 143 -0.16 -2.61 -3.10
N LYS A 144 -0.21 -3.33 -1.98
CA LYS A 144 -1.10 -4.49 -1.81
C LYS A 144 -2.57 -4.11 -2.00
N LYS A 145 -2.99 -2.96 -1.45
CA LYS A 145 -4.35 -2.46 -1.64
C LYS A 145 -4.66 -2.21 -3.12
N ARG A 146 -3.74 -1.57 -3.85
CA ARG A 146 -3.90 -1.31 -5.29
C ARG A 146 -3.98 -2.61 -6.09
N THR A 147 -3.06 -3.54 -5.85
CA THR A 147 -3.03 -4.85 -6.52
C THR A 147 -4.31 -5.62 -6.27
N LYS A 148 -4.80 -5.63 -5.02
CA LYS A 148 -6.08 -6.27 -4.67
C LYS A 148 -7.26 -5.64 -5.42
N HIS A 149 -7.31 -4.31 -5.58
CA HIS A 149 -8.37 -3.67 -6.37
C HIS A 149 -8.28 -4.05 -7.85
N ILE A 150 -7.07 -4.14 -8.43
CA ILE A 150 -6.90 -4.61 -9.81
C ILE A 150 -7.40 -6.05 -9.94
N GLU A 151 -7.02 -6.95 -9.03
CA GLU A 151 -7.44 -8.36 -9.03
C GLU A 151 -8.98 -8.49 -8.95
N GLN A 152 -9.62 -7.72 -8.06
CA GLN A 152 -11.07 -7.72 -7.92
C GLN A 152 -11.83 -7.24 -9.15
N ASP A 153 -11.28 -6.24 -9.87
CA ASP A 153 -11.93 -5.66 -11.04
C ASP A 153 -11.48 -6.34 -12.36
N LEU A 154 -10.46 -7.21 -12.31
CA LEU A 154 -9.94 -7.91 -13.51
C LEU A 154 -11.00 -8.81 -14.14
N LEU A 155 -11.77 -9.55 -13.34
CA LEU A 155 -12.89 -10.35 -13.85
C LEU A 155 -13.91 -9.48 -14.58
N LYS A 156 -14.27 -8.30 -14.05
CA LYS A 156 -15.19 -7.37 -14.73
C LYS A 156 -14.62 -6.92 -16.08
N ALA A 157 -13.31 -6.62 -16.13
CA ALA A 157 -12.65 -6.25 -17.37
C ALA A 157 -12.71 -7.38 -18.41
N VAL A 158 -12.44 -8.63 -17.99
CA VAL A 158 -12.53 -9.81 -18.87
C VAL A 158 -13.95 -10.00 -19.40
N VAL A 159 -14.98 -9.86 -18.53
CA VAL A 159 -16.40 -9.96 -18.95
C VAL A 159 -16.74 -8.89 -19.99
N ILE A 160 -16.33 -7.63 -19.79
CA ILE A 160 -16.56 -6.54 -20.75
C ILE A 160 -15.89 -6.85 -22.07
N MET A 161 -14.63 -7.28 -22.06
CA MET A 161 -13.90 -7.65 -23.28
C MET A 161 -14.57 -8.82 -24.00
N ASN A 162 -14.96 -9.89 -23.29
CA ASN A 162 -15.62 -11.05 -23.88
C ASN A 162 -16.96 -10.68 -24.53
N ASN A 163 -17.77 -9.84 -23.88
CA ASN A 163 -19.00 -9.33 -24.44
C ASN A 163 -18.76 -8.48 -25.70
N ALA A 164 -17.70 -7.65 -25.69
CA ALA A 164 -17.31 -6.87 -26.87
C ALA A 164 -16.92 -7.79 -28.03
N PHE A 165 -16.10 -8.82 -27.79
CA PHE A 165 -15.72 -9.80 -28.84
C PHE A 165 -16.92 -10.58 -29.37
N LYS A 166 -17.85 -11.01 -28.51
CA LYS A 166 -19.12 -11.65 -28.93
C LYS A 166 -19.96 -10.74 -29.80
N SER A 167 -19.90 -9.42 -29.60
CA SER A 167 -20.59 -8.40 -30.40
C SER A 167 -19.81 -8.01 -31.66
N GLY A 168 -18.69 -8.65 -31.97
CA GLY A 168 -17.90 -8.40 -33.16
C GLY A 168 -16.91 -7.21 -33.08
N TYR A 169 -16.73 -6.64 -31.90
CA TYR A 169 -15.73 -5.59 -31.71
C TYR A 169 -14.29 -6.12 -31.83
N ASN A 170 -13.40 -5.29 -32.32
CA ASN A 170 -11.97 -5.60 -32.34
C ASN A 170 -11.31 -5.42 -30.95
N ILE A 171 -10.04 -5.83 -30.85
CA ILE A 171 -9.28 -5.81 -29.59
C ILE A 171 -9.20 -4.41 -28.98
N THR A 172 -8.88 -3.40 -29.79
CA THR A 172 -8.73 -2.00 -29.33
C THR A 172 -10.06 -1.46 -28.81
N GLN A 173 -11.15 -1.69 -29.54
CA GLN A 173 -12.49 -1.30 -29.13
C GLN A 173 -12.92 -1.98 -27.83
N ALA A 174 -12.63 -3.29 -27.66
CA ALA A 174 -12.93 -4.01 -26.44
C ALA A 174 -12.17 -3.44 -25.23
N VAL A 175 -10.89 -3.11 -25.40
CA VAL A 175 -10.10 -2.46 -24.34
C VAL A 175 -10.62 -1.07 -24.02
N ASP A 176 -11.03 -0.29 -25.01
CA ASP A 176 -11.60 1.05 -24.81
C ASP A 176 -12.94 1.00 -24.05
N MET A 177 -13.76 -0.04 -24.27
CA MET A 177 -14.96 -0.27 -23.47
C MET A 177 -14.61 -0.46 -21.99
N VAL A 178 -13.58 -1.26 -21.69
CA VAL A 178 -13.10 -1.42 -20.30
C VAL A 178 -12.64 -0.07 -19.70
N VAL A 179 -11.94 0.75 -20.49
CA VAL A 179 -11.49 2.09 -20.04
C VAL A 179 -12.66 3.03 -19.78
N LYS A 180 -13.75 2.92 -20.55
CA LYS A 180 -14.96 3.74 -20.35
C LYS A 180 -15.78 3.28 -19.13
N ASP A 181 -15.98 1.99 -18.99
CA ASP A 181 -16.93 1.42 -18.03
C ASP A 181 -16.33 1.25 -16.63
N LEU A 182 -15.03 1.02 -16.52
CA LEU A 182 -14.37 0.83 -15.23
C LEU A 182 -13.68 2.10 -14.74
N SER A 183 -13.44 2.14 -13.42
CA SER A 183 -12.78 3.24 -12.74
C SER A 183 -11.63 2.72 -11.86
N GLY A 184 -10.82 3.64 -11.31
CA GLY A 184 -9.74 3.29 -10.38
C GLY A 184 -8.51 2.67 -11.02
N PRO A 185 -7.76 1.81 -10.28
CA PRO A 185 -6.47 1.29 -10.74
C PRO A 185 -6.54 0.44 -12.00
N ILE A 186 -7.63 -0.30 -12.22
CA ILE A 186 -7.83 -1.14 -13.41
C ILE A 186 -7.96 -0.27 -14.67
N LYS A 187 -8.72 0.83 -14.60
CA LYS A 187 -8.80 1.80 -15.68
C LYS A 187 -7.44 2.37 -16.06
N GLU A 188 -6.61 2.70 -15.06
CA GLU A 188 -5.26 3.22 -15.30
C GLU A 188 -4.38 2.22 -16.06
N GLU A 189 -4.49 0.93 -15.76
CA GLU A 189 -3.74 -0.12 -16.47
C GLU A 189 -4.30 -0.37 -17.86
N PHE A 190 -5.62 -0.44 -18.02
CA PHE A 190 -6.25 -0.62 -19.33
C PHE A 190 -6.06 0.58 -20.26
N SER A 191 -5.98 1.80 -19.74
CA SER A 191 -5.58 2.97 -20.54
C SER A 191 -4.16 2.87 -21.09
N LYS A 192 -3.24 2.20 -20.39
CA LYS A 192 -1.90 1.92 -20.92
C LYS A 192 -1.94 0.81 -21.97
N ILE A 193 -2.78 -0.19 -21.74
CA ILE A 193 -3.04 -1.27 -22.71
C ILE A 193 -3.58 -0.69 -24.02
N SER A 194 -4.61 0.17 -23.95
CA SER A 194 -5.15 0.87 -25.12
C SER A 194 -4.06 1.63 -25.87
N TYR A 195 -3.27 2.42 -25.15
CA TYR A 195 -2.14 3.16 -25.72
C TYR A 195 -1.11 2.25 -26.39
N ASP A 196 -0.69 1.17 -25.72
CA ASP A 196 0.29 0.22 -26.27
C ASP A 196 -0.25 -0.47 -27.56
N LEU A 197 -1.56 -0.80 -27.61
CA LEU A 197 -2.21 -1.37 -28.78
C LEU A 197 -2.32 -0.36 -29.94
N GLU A 198 -2.59 0.92 -29.69
CA GLU A 198 -2.60 1.98 -30.70
C GLU A 198 -1.23 2.16 -31.36
N TYR A 199 -0.13 1.86 -30.63
CA TYR A 199 1.24 1.84 -31.19
C TYR A 199 1.58 0.54 -31.91
N GLY A 200 0.63 -0.38 -32.10
CA GLY A 200 0.79 -1.61 -32.85
C GLY A 200 1.48 -2.74 -32.12
N LEU A 201 1.55 -2.70 -30.80
CA LEU A 201 2.06 -3.82 -30.01
C LEU A 201 1.07 -4.99 -30.01
N ASP A 202 1.57 -6.23 -30.05
CA ASP A 202 0.74 -7.42 -29.97
C ASP A 202 0.03 -7.55 -28.61
N LEU A 203 -1.17 -8.11 -28.63
CA LEU A 203 -2.01 -8.28 -27.43
C LEU A 203 -1.27 -9.04 -26.30
N LYS A 204 -0.53 -10.08 -26.67
CA LYS A 204 0.30 -10.83 -25.72
C LYS A 204 1.33 -9.94 -25.02
N ASP A 205 2.10 -9.18 -25.81
CA ASP A 205 3.18 -8.32 -25.29
C ASP A 205 2.64 -7.22 -24.37
N VAL A 206 1.46 -6.71 -24.67
CA VAL A 206 0.77 -5.70 -23.86
C VAL A 206 0.34 -6.29 -22.51
N PHE A 207 -0.22 -7.51 -22.50
CA PHE A 207 -0.57 -8.19 -21.27
C PHE A 207 0.66 -8.68 -20.48
N ASP A 208 1.77 -9.05 -21.12
CA ASP A 208 3.05 -9.32 -20.47
C ASP A 208 3.56 -8.08 -19.72
N ARG A 209 3.52 -6.90 -20.35
CA ARG A 209 3.85 -5.64 -19.69
C ARG A 209 2.92 -5.34 -18.52
N PHE A 210 1.63 -5.66 -18.64
CA PHE A 210 0.68 -5.51 -17.55
C PHE A 210 1.03 -6.44 -16.38
N TYR A 211 1.34 -7.71 -16.66
CA TYR A 211 1.81 -8.66 -15.64
C TYR A 211 3.07 -8.16 -14.94
N GLU A 212 4.07 -7.68 -15.69
CA GLU A 212 5.30 -7.15 -15.11
C GLU A 212 5.06 -5.99 -14.13
N ARG A 213 4.04 -5.16 -14.38
CA ARG A 213 3.67 -4.04 -13.51
C ARG A 213 2.86 -4.44 -12.29
N ALA A 214 1.90 -5.36 -12.45
CA ALA A 214 0.92 -5.72 -11.42
C ALA A 214 1.35 -6.95 -10.60
N LYS A 215 2.08 -7.90 -11.20
CA LYS A 215 2.51 -9.18 -10.59
C LYS A 215 1.34 -9.97 -10.01
N ILE A 216 0.24 -10.07 -10.76
CA ILE A 216 -0.98 -10.82 -10.42
C ILE A 216 -1.01 -12.08 -11.26
N GLU A 217 -1.16 -13.25 -10.64
CA GLU A 217 -1.14 -14.55 -11.33
C GLU A 217 -2.28 -14.70 -12.35
N ASP A 218 -3.44 -14.11 -12.10
CA ASP A 218 -4.56 -14.10 -13.05
C ASP A 218 -4.20 -13.41 -14.38
N ILE A 219 -3.37 -12.34 -14.33
CA ILE A 219 -2.86 -11.69 -15.55
C ILE A 219 -1.89 -12.60 -16.30
N LYS A 220 -1.04 -13.32 -15.58
CA LYS A 220 -0.14 -14.31 -16.17
C LYS A 220 -0.90 -15.41 -16.89
N TYR A 221 -2.01 -15.85 -16.29
CA TYR A 221 -2.90 -16.83 -16.94
C TYR A 221 -3.46 -16.29 -18.26
N ILE A 222 -3.93 -15.03 -18.30
CA ILE A 222 -4.36 -14.39 -19.56
C ILE A 222 -3.23 -14.40 -20.57
N THR A 223 -2.02 -13.96 -20.21
CA THR A 223 -0.87 -13.92 -21.12
C THR A 223 -0.52 -15.30 -21.69
N SER A 224 -0.51 -16.34 -20.83
CA SER A 224 -0.22 -17.70 -21.24
C SER A 224 -1.27 -18.21 -22.24
N THR A 225 -2.55 -17.92 -22.00
CA THR A 225 -3.65 -18.33 -22.87
C THR A 225 -3.60 -17.59 -24.22
N LEU A 226 -3.24 -16.30 -24.20
CA LEU A 226 -3.03 -15.52 -25.44
C LEU A 226 -1.81 -16.01 -26.25
N SER A 227 -0.79 -16.54 -25.59
CA SER A 227 0.36 -17.15 -26.29
C SER A 227 -0.05 -18.38 -27.08
N LEU A 228 -0.96 -19.20 -26.57
CA LEU A 228 -1.50 -20.35 -27.27
C LEU A 228 -2.37 -19.94 -28.45
N LEU A 229 -3.12 -18.84 -28.33
CA LEU A 229 -3.94 -18.30 -29.43
C LEU A 229 -3.09 -17.97 -30.66
N ASN A 230 -1.94 -17.30 -30.47
CA ASN A 230 -1.03 -16.94 -31.55
C ASN A 230 -0.44 -18.17 -32.27
N LEU A 231 -0.30 -19.29 -31.57
CA LEU A 231 0.21 -20.54 -32.15
C LEU A 231 -0.86 -21.34 -32.93
N THR A 232 -2.14 -21.23 -32.50
CA THR A 232 -3.23 -22.07 -33.02
C THR A 232 -4.14 -21.32 -33.99
N GLY A 233 -3.95 -20.01 -34.21
CA GLY A 233 -4.85 -19.20 -35.03
C GLY A 233 -6.28 -19.12 -34.51
N GLY A 234 -6.46 -19.30 -33.19
CA GLY A 234 -7.74 -19.50 -32.55
C GLY A 234 -8.64 -18.27 -32.46
N ASN A 235 -9.90 -18.53 -32.14
CA ASN A 235 -10.94 -17.51 -31.99
C ASN A 235 -10.81 -16.78 -30.63
N LEU A 236 -10.65 -15.47 -30.63
CA LEU A 236 -10.60 -14.61 -29.44
C LEU A 236 -11.82 -14.80 -28.53
N VAL A 237 -13.03 -14.95 -29.09
CA VAL A 237 -14.26 -15.20 -28.32
C VAL A 237 -14.14 -16.48 -27.48
N GLY A 238 -13.66 -17.55 -28.09
CA GLY A 238 -13.48 -18.82 -27.38
C GLY A 238 -12.47 -18.70 -26.25
N VAL A 239 -11.35 -18.04 -26.50
CA VAL A 239 -10.29 -17.84 -25.50
C VAL A 239 -10.79 -16.99 -24.33
N PHE A 240 -11.41 -15.83 -24.59
CA PHE A 240 -11.90 -14.97 -23.52
C PHE A 240 -13.10 -15.58 -22.76
N THR A 241 -13.91 -16.39 -23.43
CA THR A 241 -14.96 -17.19 -22.73
C THR A 241 -14.35 -18.19 -21.76
N ASN A 242 -13.28 -18.88 -22.13
CA ASN A 242 -12.58 -19.81 -21.24
C ASN A 242 -11.91 -19.08 -20.06
N ILE A 243 -11.30 -17.91 -20.29
CA ILE A 243 -10.72 -17.07 -19.23
C ILE A 243 -11.81 -16.60 -18.26
N GLU A 244 -12.94 -16.11 -18.77
CA GLU A 244 -14.09 -15.68 -17.98
C GLU A 244 -14.63 -16.80 -17.11
N ASN A 245 -14.84 -17.97 -17.68
CA ASN A 245 -15.32 -19.15 -16.96
C ASN A 245 -14.33 -19.56 -15.85
N SER A 246 -13.04 -19.60 -16.17
CA SER A 246 -11.99 -19.91 -15.20
C SER A 246 -11.98 -18.93 -14.03
N PHE A 247 -12.04 -17.63 -14.32
CA PHE A 247 -12.04 -16.58 -13.28
C PHE A 247 -13.32 -16.59 -12.45
N THR A 248 -14.47 -16.84 -13.08
CA THR A 248 -15.75 -16.94 -12.38
C THR A 248 -15.76 -18.14 -11.44
N ASN A 249 -15.28 -19.30 -11.90
CA ASN A 249 -15.18 -20.50 -11.05
C ASN A 249 -14.19 -20.29 -9.90
N ASN A 250 -13.01 -19.71 -10.17
CA ASN A 250 -12.02 -19.41 -9.13
C ASN A 250 -12.58 -18.42 -8.09
N LYS A 251 -13.31 -17.41 -8.54
CA LYS A 251 -13.96 -16.46 -7.62
C LYS A 251 -15.01 -17.15 -6.77
N ARG A 252 -15.88 -17.98 -7.39
CA ARG A 252 -16.91 -18.75 -6.67
C ARG A 252 -16.29 -19.64 -5.60
N LEU A 253 -15.23 -20.38 -5.94
CA LEU A 253 -14.52 -21.22 -4.98
C LEU A 253 -13.91 -20.39 -3.84
N LYS A 254 -13.28 -19.25 -4.15
CA LYS A 254 -12.77 -18.31 -3.11
C LYS A 254 -13.89 -17.79 -2.21
N ASP A 255 -15.06 -17.48 -2.76
CA ASP A 255 -16.21 -16.97 -2.00
C ASP A 255 -16.84 -18.08 -1.13
N GLU A 256 -16.95 -19.32 -1.64
CA GLU A 256 -17.39 -20.48 -0.86
C GLU A 256 -16.44 -20.76 0.32
N LEU A 257 -15.12 -20.80 0.07
CA LEU A 257 -14.11 -20.96 1.13
C LEU A 257 -14.19 -19.84 2.17
N ASN A 258 -14.35 -18.60 1.74
CA ASN A 258 -14.50 -17.46 2.65
C ASN A 258 -15.77 -17.58 3.50
N SER A 259 -16.87 -18.05 2.93
CA SER A 259 -18.13 -18.27 3.63
C SER A 259 -17.98 -19.37 4.68
N MET A 260 -17.42 -20.53 4.30
CA MET A 260 -17.17 -21.64 5.22
C MET A 260 -16.26 -21.26 6.40
N THR A 261 -15.27 -20.43 6.13
CA THR A 261 -14.29 -20.01 7.14
C THR A 261 -14.68 -18.74 7.92
N ALA A 262 -15.79 -18.09 7.56
CA ALA A 262 -16.23 -16.85 8.22
C ALA A 262 -16.53 -17.08 9.71
N SER A 263 -17.18 -18.18 10.06
CA SER A 263 -17.48 -18.56 11.44
C SER A 263 -16.20 -18.79 12.25
N SER A 264 -15.28 -19.58 11.73
CA SER A 264 -13.97 -19.83 12.36
C SER A 264 -13.16 -18.55 12.57
N LYS A 265 -13.19 -17.61 11.61
CA LYS A 265 -12.54 -16.31 11.74
C LYS A 265 -13.17 -15.47 12.87
N LEU A 266 -14.50 -15.48 13.01
CA LEU A 266 -15.18 -14.75 14.07
C LEU A 266 -14.77 -15.30 15.44
N VAL A 267 -14.80 -16.63 15.63
CA VAL A 267 -14.34 -17.28 16.86
C VAL A 267 -12.88 -16.91 17.17
N TYR A 268 -12.00 -16.92 16.15
CA TYR A 268 -10.61 -16.49 16.31
C TYR A 268 -10.48 -15.07 16.86
N TYR A 269 -11.20 -14.10 16.25
CA TYR A 269 -11.13 -12.72 16.74
C TYR A 269 -11.71 -12.57 18.14
N CYS A 270 -12.80 -13.28 18.46
CA CYS A 270 -13.35 -13.29 19.81
C CYS A 270 -12.35 -13.83 20.84
N LEU A 271 -11.72 -14.97 20.56
CA LEU A 271 -10.72 -15.56 21.44
C LEU A 271 -9.50 -14.65 21.62
N LEU A 272 -9.08 -13.94 20.57
CA LEU A 272 -7.93 -13.05 20.59
C LEU A 272 -8.23 -11.75 21.37
N THR A 273 -9.44 -11.21 21.28
CA THR A 273 -9.80 -9.95 21.93
C THR A 273 -10.26 -10.11 23.38
N MET A 274 -10.80 -11.29 23.75
CA MET A 274 -11.33 -11.56 25.09
C MET A 274 -10.34 -11.26 26.25
N PRO A 275 -9.09 -11.75 26.24
CA PRO A 275 -8.14 -11.48 27.32
C PRO A 275 -7.81 -9.99 27.45
N ILE A 276 -7.72 -9.28 26.34
CA ILE A 276 -7.43 -7.83 26.31
C ILE A 276 -8.62 -7.06 26.88
N LEU A 277 -9.85 -7.43 26.48
CA LEU A 277 -11.08 -6.81 26.99
C LEU A 277 -11.24 -7.04 28.51
N LEU A 278 -11.04 -8.27 28.97
CA LEU A 278 -11.12 -8.58 30.41
C LEU A 278 -10.09 -7.79 31.22
N THR A 279 -8.85 -7.74 30.75
CA THR A 279 -7.80 -6.95 31.40
C THR A 279 -8.15 -5.47 31.41
N GLY A 280 -8.69 -4.94 30.31
CA GLY A 280 -9.13 -3.54 30.22
C GLY A 280 -10.28 -3.22 31.18
N ILE A 281 -11.26 -4.09 31.30
CA ILE A 281 -12.39 -3.95 32.23
C ILE A 281 -11.89 -3.98 33.67
N LEU A 282 -11.01 -4.92 34.03
CA LEU A 282 -10.44 -5.00 35.37
C LEU A 282 -9.63 -3.76 35.73
N LEU A 283 -8.87 -3.18 34.78
CA LEU A 283 -8.16 -1.92 34.97
C LEU A 283 -9.09 -0.74 35.25
N LEU A 284 -10.29 -0.74 34.64
CA LEU A 284 -11.29 0.33 34.84
C LEU A 284 -12.01 0.20 36.20
N ILE A 285 -12.30 -1.05 36.64
CA ILE A 285 -13.01 -1.31 37.89
C ILE A 285 -12.07 -1.16 39.11
N SER A 286 -10.86 -1.67 38.99
CA SER A 286 -9.88 -1.71 40.10
C SER A 286 -8.47 -1.44 39.54
N PRO A 287 -8.07 -0.16 39.40
CA PRO A 287 -6.73 0.19 38.89
C PRO A 287 -5.60 -0.38 39.73
N ASP A 288 -5.82 -0.51 41.04
CA ASP A 288 -4.83 -1.00 41.99
C ASP A 288 -4.60 -2.50 41.93
N TYR A 289 -5.49 -3.26 41.26
CA TYR A 289 -5.36 -4.71 41.13
C TYR A 289 -4.04 -5.12 40.45
N PHE A 290 -3.61 -4.34 39.49
CA PHE A 290 -2.37 -4.58 38.74
C PHE A 290 -1.15 -3.85 39.32
N ALA A 291 -1.33 -3.01 40.37
CA ALA A 291 -0.25 -2.26 40.99
C ALA A 291 0.90 -3.16 41.47
N PRO A 292 0.67 -4.31 42.15
CA PRO A 292 1.75 -5.21 42.57
C PRO A 292 2.54 -5.79 41.40
N LEU A 293 1.90 -6.02 40.26
CA LEU A 293 2.55 -6.51 39.04
C LEU A 293 3.51 -5.48 38.42
N LEU A 294 3.22 -4.18 38.62
CA LEU A 294 4.00 -3.08 38.05
C LEU A 294 5.05 -2.51 39.04
N THR A 295 4.94 -2.82 40.32
CA THR A 295 5.82 -2.26 41.38
C THR A 295 6.85 -3.24 41.93
N THR A 296 6.63 -4.55 41.75
CA THR A 296 7.53 -5.58 42.29
C THR A 296 8.42 -6.20 41.24
N PRO A 297 9.69 -6.57 41.55
CA PRO A 297 10.55 -7.27 40.58
C PRO A 297 9.95 -8.61 40.11
N PHE A 298 9.26 -9.34 40.99
CA PHE A 298 8.52 -10.56 40.64
C PHE A 298 7.35 -10.28 39.69
N GLY A 299 6.70 -9.12 39.81
CA GLY A 299 5.61 -8.70 38.94
C GLY A 299 6.06 -8.55 37.48
N TYR A 300 7.23 -7.99 37.22
CA TYR A 300 7.79 -7.89 35.87
C TYR A 300 8.08 -9.25 35.23
N LEU A 301 8.52 -10.23 36.05
CA LEU A 301 8.76 -11.60 35.59
C LEU A 301 7.43 -12.27 35.18
N ILE A 302 6.37 -12.07 35.95
CA ILE A 302 5.02 -12.57 35.66
C ILE A 302 4.47 -11.93 34.38
N ILE A 303 4.60 -10.62 34.23
CA ILE A 303 4.16 -9.90 33.00
C ILE A 303 4.89 -10.46 31.76
N LEU A 304 6.20 -10.67 31.85
CA LEU A 304 6.98 -11.24 30.77
C LEU A 304 6.50 -12.64 30.39
N LEU A 305 6.21 -13.47 31.38
CA LEU A 305 5.67 -14.82 31.20
C LEU A 305 4.28 -14.78 30.54
N ILE A 306 3.39 -13.89 30.96
CA ILE A 306 2.05 -13.71 30.38
C ILE A 306 2.19 -13.28 28.90
N ILE A 307 3.10 -12.36 28.59
CA ILE A 307 3.33 -11.92 27.20
C ILE A 307 3.83 -13.08 26.34
N ILE A 308 4.76 -13.89 26.83
CA ILE A 308 5.27 -15.07 26.11
C ILE A 308 4.13 -16.08 25.86
N LEU A 309 3.33 -16.38 26.89
CA LEU A 309 2.19 -17.27 26.78
C LEU A 309 1.15 -16.73 25.78
N TYR A 310 0.87 -15.43 25.80
CA TYR A 310 -0.08 -14.82 24.87
C TYR A 310 0.41 -14.84 23.42
N ILE A 311 1.70 -14.60 23.20
CA ILE A 311 2.32 -14.73 21.87
C ILE A 311 2.25 -16.19 21.38
N SER A 312 2.58 -17.15 22.24
CA SER A 312 2.45 -18.58 21.94
C SER A 312 1.01 -18.97 21.59
N TYR A 313 0.05 -18.50 22.37
CA TYR A 313 -1.39 -18.68 22.11
C TYR A 313 -1.80 -18.15 20.73
N ILE A 314 -1.39 -16.93 20.35
CA ILE A 314 -1.66 -16.34 19.03
C ILE A 314 -1.06 -17.22 17.91
N LEU A 315 0.18 -17.70 18.09
CA LEU A 315 0.87 -18.54 17.09
C LEU A 315 0.18 -19.88 16.91
N ILE A 316 -0.25 -20.52 18.00
CA ILE A 316 -0.96 -21.81 17.97
C ILE A 316 -2.29 -21.65 17.24
N ILE A 317 -3.12 -20.68 17.59
CA ILE A 317 -4.41 -20.47 16.95
C ILE A 317 -4.24 -20.14 15.47
N LYS A 318 -3.26 -19.28 15.13
CA LYS A 318 -2.95 -18.98 13.73
C LYS A 318 -2.52 -20.21 12.94
N ARG A 319 -1.82 -21.15 13.58
CA ARG A 319 -1.40 -22.41 12.95
C ARG A 319 -2.59 -23.33 12.72
N ILE A 320 -3.49 -23.46 13.70
CA ILE A 320 -4.71 -24.29 13.58
C ILE A 320 -5.58 -23.78 12.44
N LEU A 321 -5.84 -22.48 12.37
CA LEU A 321 -6.64 -21.89 11.31
C LEU A 321 -5.98 -21.97 9.92
N ARG A 322 -4.64 -22.00 9.87
CA ARG A 322 -3.94 -22.15 8.58
C ARG A 322 -4.12 -23.55 7.98
N ILE A 323 -4.23 -24.57 8.83
CA ILE A 323 -4.45 -25.96 8.39
C ILE A 323 -5.84 -26.15 7.74
N GLU A 324 -6.83 -25.34 8.12
CA GLU A 324 -8.16 -25.33 7.48
C GLU A 324 -8.16 -24.67 6.08
N TYR A 325 -7.05 -24.04 5.67
CA TYR A 325 -6.91 -23.29 4.39
C TYR A 325 -6.03 -24.01 3.34
N GLU A 326 -5.32 -25.06 3.69
CA GLU A 326 -4.60 -25.96 2.80
C GLU A 326 -5.41 -27.22 2.49
#